data_362223b20cb30eab06699f4b76866673
#
_entry.id   362223b20cb30eab06699f4b76866673
#
_cell.length_a   1.000
_cell.length_b   1.000
_cell.length_c   1.000
_cell.angle_alpha   90.00
_cell.angle_beta   90.00
_cell.angle_gamma   90.00
#
_symmetry.space_group_name_H-M   'P 1'
#
loop_
_entity.id
_entity.type
_entity.pdbx_description
1 polymer ?
#
loop_
_entity_poly.entity_id
_entity_poly.type
_entity_poly.pdbx_seq_one_letter_code
_entity_poly.pdbx_strand_id
1 'polypeptide(L)'
;DLPGSQYHDTLEPIAEGGKAPAGPYPTASGPWHRATNRTGGIEGGMSTGMPLIARFTIKPIATLAKPLPSVDLVTGQTVQSHFERSDVCNVPPAGVIGEAAVAFVLADAFLEKFGGDNVKETRRNFNSYQKTIGPRSWGVTDA
;
A
#
# COMPACT_ATOMS: atom_id res chain seq x y z
N ASP A 1 -0.16 -14.12 17.71
CA ASP A 1 -0.45 -15.03 16.57
C ASP A 1 -1.95 -15.18 16.45
N LEU A 2 -2.50 -14.85 15.28
CA LEU A 2 -3.92 -14.99 14.97
C LEU A 2 -4.12 -16.19 14.05
N PRO A 3 -5.21 -16.99 14.23
CA PRO A 3 -5.55 -18.03 13.28
C PRO A 3 -5.89 -17.44 11.91
N GLY A 4 -5.68 -18.21 10.83
CA GLY A 4 -5.90 -17.76 9.46
C GLY A 4 -7.29 -17.20 9.19
N SER A 5 -8.33 -17.76 9.82
CA SER A 5 -9.71 -17.27 9.75
C SER A 5 -9.90 -15.83 10.26
N GLN A 6 -8.98 -15.35 11.09
CA GLN A 6 -8.99 -13.97 11.60
C GLN A 6 -8.03 -13.05 10.82
N TYR A 7 -7.29 -13.61 9.86
CA TYR A 7 -6.28 -12.89 9.09
C TYR A 7 -6.77 -12.48 7.70
N HIS A 8 -7.69 -13.24 7.12
CA HIS A 8 -8.23 -12.96 5.80
C HIS A 8 -9.40 -11.98 5.86
N ASP A 9 -9.59 -11.26 4.76
CA ASP A 9 -10.72 -10.36 4.57
C ASP A 9 -11.91 -11.14 4.01
N THR A 10 -13.06 -10.97 4.63
CA THR A 10 -14.30 -11.58 4.16
C THR A 10 -14.95 -10.73 3.07
N LEU A 11 -15.59 -11.40 2.12
CA LEU A 11 -16.46 -10.79 1.12
C LEU A 11 -17.90 -11.01 1.54
N GLU A 12 -18.66 -9.95 1.66
CA GLU A 12 -20.05 -9.96 2.09
C GLU A 12 -20.94 -9.39 0.98
N PRO A 13 -22.10 -10.00 0.69
CA PRO A 13 -23.02 -9.49 -0.31
C PRO A 13 -23.65 -8.17 0.17
N ILE A 14 -23.83 -7.25 -0.76
CA ILE A 14 -24.66 -6.06 -0.54
C ILE A 14 -26.09 -6.42 -0.91
N ALA A 15 -27.05 -6.17 -0.02
CA ALA A 15 -28.46 -6.41 -0.31
C ALA A 15 -28.88 -5.67 -1.60
N GLU A 16 -29.78 -6.29 -2.35
CA GLU A 16 -30.25 -5.73 -3.63
C GLU A 16 -30.81 -4.31 -3.43
N GLY A 17 -30.30 -3.33 -4.17
CA GLY A 17 -30.61 -1.91 -3.98
C GLY A 17 -29.98 -1.24 -2.76
N GLY A 18 -29.21 -1.98 -1.96
CA GLY A 18 -28.50 -1.48 -0.79
C GLY A 18 -27.21 -0.72 -1.18
N LYS A 19 -26.78 0.16 -0.28
CA LYS A 19 -25.43 0.72 -0.33
C LYS A 19 -24.52 -0.16 0.52
N ALA A 20 -23.26 -0.26 0.10
CA ALA A 20 -22.24 -0.84 0.96
C ALA A 20 -22.25 -0.17 2.34
N PRO A 21 -22.07 -0.93 3.43
CA PRO A 21 -21.98 -0.35 4.77
C PRO A 21 -20.97 0.79 4.80
N ALA A 22 -21.30 1.86 5.49
CA ALA A 22 -20.37 2.95 5.73
C ALA A 22 -19.19 2.40 6.56
N GLY A 23 -18.04 2.31 5.94
CA GLY A 23 -16.80 1.88 6.57
C GLY A 23 -15.71 2.92 6.37
N PRO A 24 -14.58 2.79 7.08
CA PRO A 24 -13.45 3.70 6.90
C PRO A 24 -12.80 3.59 5.52
N TYR A 25 -13.20 2.62 4.72
CA TYR A 25 -12.64 2.38 3.39
C TYR A 25 -13.73 2.48 2.33
N PRO A 26 -13.46 3.16 1.19
CA PRO A 26 -14.35 3.12 0.05
C PRO A 26 -14.50 1.67 -0.40
N THR A 27 -15.75 1.23 -0.52
CA THR A 27 -16.05 -0.11 -1.02
C THR A 27 -15.95 -0.14 -2.54
N ALA A 28 -15.41 -1.22 -3.07
CA ALA A 28 -15.41 -1.46 -4.50
C ALA A 28 -16.84 -1.45 -5.05
N SER A 29 -17.01 -0.93 -6.24
CA SER A 29 -18.28 -0.99 -6.98
C SER A 29 -18.58 -2.42 -7.38
N GLY A 30 -19.57 -3.04 -6.74
CA GLY A 30 -20.00 -4.41 -7.01
C GLY A 30 -21.07 -4.86 -6.04
N PRO A 31 -21.67 -6.05 -6.24
CA PRO A 31 -22.70 -6.60 -5.37
C PRO A 31 -22.15 -7.13 -4.04
N TRP A 32 -20.89 -6.95 -3.76
CA TRP A 32 -20.22 -7.34 -2.52
C TRP A 32 -19.28 -6.24 -2.01
N HIS A 33 -18.96 -6.32 -0.74
CA HIS A 33 -17.99 -5.45 -0.08
C HIS A 33 -17.04 -6.28 0.78
N ARG A 34 -15.88 -5.68 1.12
CA ARG A 34 -14.96 -6.24 2.10
C ARG A 34 -15.21 -5.59 3.45
N ALA A 35 -15.45 -6.39 4.47
CA ALA A 35 -15.69 -5.90 5.83
C ALA A 35 -14.40 -5.34 6.48
N THR A 36 -13.25 -5.85 6.04
CA THR A 36 -11.93 -5.45 6.57
C THR A 36 -10.92 -5.29 5.42
N ASN A 37 -9.76 -4.72 5.73
CA ASN A 37 -8.64 -4.59 4.80
C ASN A 37 -7.34 -5.06 5.46
N ARG A 38 -7.36 -6.28 5.98
CA ARG A 38 -6.20 -6.86 6.69
C ARG A 38 -5.07 -7.22 5.75
N THR A 39 -5.39 -7.60 4.52
CA THR A 39 -4.43 -7.86 3.45
C THR A 39 -3.73 -6.62 2.93
N GLY A 40 -4.18 -5.43 3.35
CA GLY A 40 -3.56 -4.17 2.93
C GLY A 40 -3.83 -3.79 1.47
N GLY A 41 -4.91 -4.29 0.89
CA GLY A 41 -5.38 -3.91 -0.46
C GLY A 41 -4.76 -4.71 -1.61
N ILE A 42 -3.95 -5.73 -1.33
CA ILE A 42 -3.35 -6.61 -2.35
C ILE A 42 -3.56 -8.07 -1.97
N GLU A 43 -4.09 -8.85 -2.88
CA GLU A 43 -4.26 -10.29 -2.76
C GLU A 43 -3.77 -10.98 -4.05
N GLY A 44 -2.90 -11.98 -3.89
CA GLY A 44 -2.33 -12.71 -5.02
C GLY A 44 -1.61 -11.82 -6.05
N GLY A 45 -1.00 -10.72 -5.61
CA GLY A 45 -0.33 -9.75 -6.48
C GLY A 45 -1.27 -8.77 -7.21
N MET A 46 -2.59 -8.83 -6.92
CA MET A 46 -3.59 -7.94 -7.54
C MET A 46 -4.17 -6.99 -6.50
N SER A 47 -4.41 -5.75 -6.90
CA SER A 47 -5.13 -4.78 -6.07
C SER A 47 -6.59 -5.19 -5.91
N THR A 48 -7.10 -5.09 -4.68
CA THR A 48 -8.48 -5.49 -4.33
C THR A 48 -9.50 -4.37 -4.50
N GLY A 49 -9.08 -3.17 -4.86
CA GLY A 49 -9.89 -1.96 -4.84
C GLY A 49 -9.99 -1.29 -3.46
N MET A 50 -9.43 -1.89 -2.44
CA MET A 50 -9.27 -1.30 -1.10
C MET A 50 -8.02 -0.42 -1.06
N PRO A 51 -7.90 0.50 -0.08
CA PRO A 51 -6.67 1.27 0.12
C PRO A 51 -5.43 0.38 0.24
N LEU A 52 -4.36 0.78 -0.44
CA LEU A 52 -3.07 0.09 -0.33
C LEU A 52 -2.38 0.52 0.97
N ILE A 53 -2.01 -0.45 1.79
CA ILE A 53 -1.35 -0.22 3.06
C ILE A 53 0.07 -0.77 3.00
N ALA A 54 1.05 0.10 2.93
CA ALA A 54 2.45 -0.26 3.06
C ALA A 54 2.96 0.06 4.47
N ARG A 55 3.66 -0.87 5.09
CA ARG A 55 4.31 -0.69 6.39
C ARG A 55 5.80 -0.90 6.24
N PHE A 56 6.58 -0.01 6.81
CA PHE A 56 8.03 -0.13 6.83
C PHE A 56 8.57 0.35 8.16
N THR A 57 9.77 -0.09 8.49
CA THR A 57 10.47 0.28 9.71
C THR A 57 11.69 1.12 9.35
N ILE A 58 11.89 2.20 10.08
CA ILE A 58 13.05 3.07 9.93
C ILE A 58 14.08 2.66 10.97
N LYS A 59 15.34 2.56 10.53
CA LYS A 59 16.46 2.46 11.47
C LYS A 59 16.54 3.74 12.30
N PRO A 60 16.93 3.65 13.58
CA PRO A 60 17.24 4.85 14.35
C PRO A 60 18.40 5.63 13.68
N ILE A 61 18.55 6.88 14.07
CA ILE A 61 19.69 7.71 13.65
C ILE A 61 21.00 6.99 14.00
N ALA A 62 22.02 7.18 13.17
CA ALA A 62 23.29 6.46 13.29
C ALA A 62 24.03 6.76 14.59
N THR A 63 23.82 7.95 15.16
CA THR A 63 24.43 8.37 16.43
C THR A 63 23.48 8.11 17.59
N LEU A 64 23.84 7.18 18.46
CA LEU A 64 23.03 6.80 19.62
C LEU A 64 23.53 7.45 20.89
N ALA A 65 22.61 7.89 21.77
CA ALA A 65 22.94 8.41 23.10
C ALA A 65 23.70 7.40 23.97
N LYS A 66 23.51 6.08 23.69
CA LYS A 66 24.34 5.00 24.21
C LYS A 66 25.24 4.51 23.07
N PRO A 67 26.46 5.04 22.90
CA PRO A 67 27.31 4.70 21.78
C PRO A 67 27.63 3.19 21.76
N LEU A 68 27.70 2.63 20.57
CA LEU A 68 28.19 1.27 20.36
C LEU A 68 29.71 1.29 20.18
N PRO A 69 30.40 0.19 20.53
CA PRO A 69 31.82 0.04 20.24
C PRO A 69 32.09 0.19 18.75
N SER A 70 33.12 0.91 18.42
CA SER A 70 33.64 1.10 17.06
C SER A 70 35.16 0.92 17.07
N VAL A 71 35.82 1.11 15.93
CA VAL A 71 37.29 0.98 15.81
C VAL A 71 37.86 2.25 15.22
N ASP A 72 38.89 2.77 15.85
CA ASP A 72 39.72 3.81 15.28
C ASP A 72 40.56 3.24 14.12
N LEU A 73 40.36 3.78 12.92
CA LEU A 73 40.98 3.23 11.70
C LEU A 73 42.49 3.50 11.62
N VAL A 74 43.02 4.42 12.42
CA VAL A 74 44.47 4.76 12.44
C VAL A 74 45.19 3.87 13.44
N THR A 75 44.61 3.71 14.64
CA THR A 75 45.26 2.97 15.74
C THR A 75 44.82 1.51 15.84
N GLY A 76 43.71 1.13 15.18
CA GLY A 76 43.10 -0.18 15.30
C GLY A 76 42.47 -0.47 16.66
N GLN A 77 42.41 0.50 17.57
CA GLN A 77 41.86 0.32 18.89
C GLN A 77 40.36 0.45 18.95
N THR A 78 39.71 -0.23 19.90
CA THR A 78 38.28 -0.07 20.14
C THR A 78 38.03 1.29 20.79
N VAL A 79 37.09 2.04 20.20
CA VAL A 79 36.63 3.34 20.67
C VAL A 79 35.10 3.34 20.76
N GLN A 80 34.54 4.27 21.51
CA GLN A 80 33.11 4.52 21.46
C GLN A 80 32.74 5.33 20.21
N SER A 81 31.67 4.96 19.53
CA SER A 81 31.20 5.73 18.36
C SER A 81 30.84 7.16 18.77
N HIS A 82 31.08 8.10 17.88
CA HIS A 82 30.76 9.50 18.12
C HIS A 82 29.24 9.68 18.27
N PHE A 83 28.85 10.54 19.20
CA PHE A 83 27.46 10.92 19.42
C PHE A 83 27.23 12.37 18.95
N GLU A 84 26.29 12.52 18.04
CA GLU A 84 25.78 13.84 17.67
C GLU A 84 24.33 13.95 18.12
N ARG A 85 23.99 15.05 18.77
CA ARG A 85 22.63 15.32 19.17
C ARG A 85 21.72 15.50 17.95
N SER A 86 20.59 14.78 17.93
CA SER A 86 19.54 14.96 16.96
C SER A 86 18.20 15.03 17.68
N ASP A 87 17.51 16.15 17.50
CA ASP A 87 16.20 16.39 18.12
C ASP A 87 15.05 16.12 17.13
N VAL A 88 15.36 15.58 15.93
CA VAL A 88 14.38 15.39 14.88
C VAL A 88 13.90 13.95 14.84
N CYS A 89 12.59 13.77 14.94
CA CYS A 89 11.94 12.48 14.66
C CYS A 89 11.77 12.30 13.16
N ASN A 90 12.43 11.30 12.58
CA ASN A 90 12.39 11.02 11.14
C ASN A 90 11.15 10.21 10.69
N VAL A 91 10.28 9.79 11.62
CA VAL A 91 9.11 8.97 11.28
C VAL A 91 8.12 9.70 10.38
N PRO A 92 7.69 10.95 10.69
CA PRO A 92 6.77 11.66 9.80
C PRO A 92 7.33 11.92 8.39
N PRO A 93 8.57 12.44 8.22
CA PRO A 93 9.16 12.60 6.90
C PRO A 93 9.29 11.29 6.12
N ALA A 94 9.62 10.20 6.80
CA ALA A 94 9.73 8.89 6.17
C ALA A 94 8.38 8.38 5.65
N GLY A 95 7.27 8.70 6.31
CA GLY A 95 5.94 8.41 5.82
C GLY A 95 5.69 9.03 4.44
N VAL A 96 6.02 10.30 4.27
CA VAL A 96 5.90 11.02 2.99
C VAL A 96 6.80 10.43 1.91
N ILE A 97 8.03 10.09 2.27
CA ILE A 97 8.98 9.44 1.34
C ILE A 97 8.48 8.06 0.92
N GLY A 98 7.96 7.28 1.85
CA GLY A 98 7.38 5.97 1.59
C GLY A 98 6.17 6.05 0.66
N GLU A 99 5.26 7.00 0.87
CA GLU A 99 4.13 7.26 -0.01
C GLU A 99 4.58 7.60 -1.43
N ALA A 100 5.55 8.50 -1.57
CA ALA A 100 6.11 8.87 -2.86
C ALA A 100 6.77 7.69 -3.58
N ALA A 101 7.51 6.84 -2.86
CA ALA A 101 8.14 5.64 -3.42
C ALA A 101 7.09 4.63 -3.93
N VAL A 102 6.04 4.39 -3.16
CA VAL A 102 4.92 3.52 -3.57
C VAL A 102 4.19 4.10 -4.78
N ALA A 103 3.91 5.41 -4.78
CA ALA A 103 3.26 6.09 -5.90
C ALA A 103 4.07 5.97 -7.18
N PHE A 104 5.40 6.05 -7.10
CA PHE A 104 6.28 5.90 -8.27
C PHE A 104 6.19 4.51 -8.89
N VAL A 105 6.22 3.45 -8.06
CA VAL A 105 6.08 2.05 -8.53
C VAL A 105 4.70 1.80 -9.12
N LEU A 106 3.65 2.35 -8.50
CA LEU A 106 2.29 2.22 -9.02
C LEU A 106 2.10 2.98 -10.33
N ALA A 107 2.75 4.13 -10.51
CA ALA A 107 2.69 4.89 -11.75
C ALA A 107 3.33 4.11 -12.91
N ASP A 108 4.45 3.43 -12.68
CA ASP A 108 5.11 2.59 -13.66
C ASP A 108 4.20 1.45 -14.12
N ALA A 109 3.66 0.67 -13.18
CA ALA A 109 2.71 -0.40 -13.45
C ALA A 109 1.41 0.10 -14.13
N PHE A 110 0.96 1.31 -13.80
CA PHE A 110 -0.19 1.93 -14.42
C PHE A 110 0.08 2.30 -15.88
N LEU A 111 1.24 2.85 -16.17
CA LEU A 111 1.66 3.21 -17.52
C LEU A 111 1.91 1.96 -18.37
N GLU A 112 2.50 0.91 -17.80
CA GLU A 112 2.64 -0.38 -18.48
C GLU A 112 1.28 -0.94 -18.92
N LYS A 113 0.28 -0.88 -18.04
CA LYS A 113 -1.05 -1.42 -18.32
C LYS A 113 -1.88 -0.56 -19.26
N PHE A 114 -1.87 0.75 -19.09
CA PHE A 114 -2.78 1.65 -19.81
C PHE A 114 -2.10 2.45 -20.91
N GLY A 115 -0.78 2.61 -20.87
CA GLY A 115 0.03 3.22 -21.91
C GLY A 115 -0.46 4.59 -22.40
N GLY A 116 0.04 4.98 -23.54
CA GLY A 116 -0.34 6.18 -24.28
C GLY A 116 0.80 7.19 -24.37
N ASP A 117 0.79 7.98 -25.45
CA ASP A 117 1.80 9.00 -25.72
C ASP A 117 1.63 10.26 -24.85
N ASN A 118 0.48 10.38 -24.21
CA ASN A 118 0.15 11.50 -23.34
C ASN A 118 -0.91 11.14 -22.30
N VAL A 119 -1.01 11.96 -21.25
CA VAL A 119 -1.92 11.74 -20.11
C VAL A 119 -3.40 11.61 -20.52
N LYS A 120 -3.84 12.32 -21.57
CA LYS A 120 -5.23 12.23 -22.04
C LYS A 120 -5.54 10.86 -22.61
N GLU A 121 -4.59 10.30 -23.33
CA GLU A 121 -4.69 8.95 -23.90
C GLU A 121 -4.68 7.88 -22.82
N THR A 122 -3.72 7.92 -21.91
CA THR A 122 -3.65 7.03 -20.76
C THR A 122 -4.96 7.05 -19.95
N ARG A 123 -5.49 8.24 -19.69
CA ARG A 123 -6.77 8.42 -18.98
C ARG A 123 -7.96 7.84 -19.77
N ARG A 124 -7.99 8.01 -21.08
CA ARG A 124 -9.01 7.40 -21.94
C ARG A 124 -8.97 5.88 -21.84
N ASN A 125 -7.78 5.29 -21.93
CA ASN A 125 -7.57 3.84 -21.85
C ASN A 125 -8.01 3.30 -20.49
N PHE A 126 -7.63 3.95 -19.41
CA PHE A 126 -8.08 3.62 -18.05
C PHE A 126 -9.61 3.70 -17.91
N ASN A 127 -10.23 4.78 -18.35
CA ASN A 127 -11.67 4.96 -18.25
C ASN A 127 -12.45 3.93 -19.11
N SER A 128 -11.91 3.55 -20.27
CA SER A 128 -12.48 2.49 -21.10
C SER A 128 -12.42 1.14 -20.39
N TYR A 129 -11.27 0.80 -19.81
CA TYR A 129 -11.09 -0.41 -19.03
C TYR A 129 -12.06 -0.49 -17.85
N GLN A 130 -12.23 0.61 -17.11
CA GLN A 130 -13.16 0.67 -15.97
C GLN A 130 -14.61 0.33 -16.37
N LYS A 131 -15.03 0.68 -17.57
CA LYS A 131 -16.36 0.34 -18.09
C LYS A 131 -16.51 -1.15 -18.39
N THR A 132 -15.43 -1.84 -18.72
CA THR A 132 -15.44 -3.27 -19.07
C THR A 132 -15.34 -4.20 -17.86
N ILE A 133 -14.80 -3.71 -16.76
CA ILE A 133 -14.64 -4.49 -15.52
C ILE A 133 -15.76 -4.24 -14.48
N GLY A 134 -16.82 -3.54 -14.89
CA GLY A 134 -17.97 -3.28 -14.01
C GLY A 134 -18.55 -4.57 -13.41
N PRO A 135 -19.45 -4.45 -12.43
CA PRO A 135 -20.00 -5.59 -11.73
C PRO A 135 -20.60 -6.57 -12.73
N ARG A 136 -19.98 -7.74 -12.85
CA ARG A 136 -20.58 -8.85 -13.60
C ARG A 136 -21.74 -9.35 -12.79
N SER A 137 -22.94 -9.25 -13.33
CA SER A 137 -24.10 -9.96 -12.81
C SER A 137 -23.81 -11.46 -12.89
N TRP A 138 -23.65 -12.11 -11.77
CA TRP A 138 -23.56 -13.57 -11.74
C TRP A 138 -24.90 -14.13 -12.23
N GLY A 139 -24.90 -14.84 -13.34
CA GLY A 139 -26.05 -15.62 -13.79
C GLY A 139 -26.70 -15.17 -15.11
N VAL A 140 -26.24 -14.11 -15.78
CA VAL A 140 -26.63 -13.84 -17.17
C VAL A 140 -25.55 -14.42 -18.06
N THR A 141 -25.68 -15.68 -18.41
CA THR A 141 -25.08 -16.21 -19.63
C THR A 141 -25.87 -15.62 -20.79
N ASP A 142 -25.32 -14.61 -21.43
CA ASP A 142 -25.74 -14.28 -22.79
C ASP A 142 -25.37 -15.48 -23.65
N ALA A 143 -26.36 -16.31 -23.92
CA ALA A 143 -26.30 -17.40 -24.88
C ALA A 143 -26.43 -16.84 -26.31
#